data_e1c4391e6a705411eab96dfa9394b569
#
_entry.id   e1c4391e6a705411eab96dfa9394b569
#
_cell.length_a   1.000
_cell.length_b   1.000
_cell.length_c   1.000
_cell.angle_alpha   90.00
_cell.angle_beta   90.00
_cell.angle_gamma   90.00
#
_symmetry.space_group_name_H-M   'P 1'
#
loop_
_entity.id
_entity.type
_entity.pdbx_description
1 polymer ?
#
loop_
_entity_poly.entity_id
_entity_poly.type
_entity_poly.pdbx_seq_one_letter_code
_entity_poly.pdbx_strand_id
1 'polypeptide(L)'
;MKFKISWPAGIIIALGSFMIFILSYVYKVMFLPQYDHHLVSEEYYKDELNYQKEIDEENKGIALKENIKISKDPLGLTISFPSEFEPSTITGLISFMRLSNDKIDFSIPIKLSSNTYLIEDKILVQGRWDVKIEWVVNGNTYLYKEKLTY
;
A
#
# COMPACT_ATOMS: atom_id res chain seq x y z
N MET A 1 17.88 61.86 11.29
CA MET A 1 16.41 61.95 11.47
C MET A 1 15.97 60.84 12.42
N LYS A 2 15.45 61.16 13.63
CA LYS A 2 14.88 60.15 14.51
C LYS A 2 13.41 59.97 14.16
N PHE A 3 13.06 58.87 13.50
CA PHE A 3 11.67 58.48 13.27
C PHE A 3 11.00 58.20 14.62
N LYS A 4 10.13 59.11 15.05
CA LYS A 4 9.26 58.87 16.19
C LYS A 4 7.99 58.17 15.68
N ILE A 5 7.98 56.81 15.84
CA ILE A 5 6.80 56.03 15.53
C ILE A 5 5.74 56.36 16.60
N SER A 6 4.59 56.85 16.18
CA SER A 6 3.48 57.07 17.12
C SER A 6 2.88 55.73 17.50
N TRP A 7 2.31 55.64 18.71
CA TRP A 7 1.74 54.37 19.20
C TRP A 7 0.70 53.73 18.26
N PRO A 8 -0.22 54.51 17.64
CA PRO A 8 -1.15 53.95 16.62
C PRO A 8 -0.45 53.41 15.37
N ALA A 9 0.60 54.08 14.90
CA ALA A 9 1.38 53.61 13.77
C ALA A 9 2.10 52.28 14.07
N GLY A 10 2.55 52.09 15.30
CA GLY A 10 3.10 50.80 15.74
C GLY A 10 2.12 49.63 15.64
N ILE A 11 0.84 49.85 16.01
CA ILE A 11 -0.20 48.83 15.91
C ILE A 11 -0.48 48.51 14.43
N ILE A 12 -0.59 49.52 13.58
CA ILE A 12 -0.86 49.33 12.13
C ILE A 12 0.27 48.51 11.48
N ILE A 13 1.51 48.83 11.82
CA ILE A 13 2.67 48.07 11.31
C ILE A 13 2.63 46.63 11.78
N ALA A 14 2.34 46.37 13.08
CA ALA A 14 2.25 45.03 13.63
C ALA A 14 1.14 44.20 12.96
N LEU A 15 -0.06 44.76 12.79
CA LEU A 15 -1.17 44.10 12.11
C LEU A 15 -0.86 43.86 10.63
N GLY A 16 -0.28 44.85 9.93
CA GLY A 16 0.11 44.70 8.52
C GLY A 16 1.15 43.59 8.32
N SER A 17 2.19 43.53 9.16
CA SER A 17 3.19 42.47 9.10
C SER A 17 2.61 41.09 9.38
N PHE A 18 1.69 40.99 10.33
CA PHE A 18 0.97 39.75 10.61
C PHE A 18 0.10 39.29 9.40
N MET A 19 -0.63 40.21 8.80
CA MET A 19 -1.43 39.91 7.61
C MET A 19 -0.55 39.44 6.45
N ILE A 20 0.58 40.10 6.19
CA ILE A 20 1.53 39.67 5.15
C ILE A 20 2.09 38.27 5.46
N PHE A 21 2.40 38.00 6.69
CA PHE A 21 2.87 36.66 7.12
C PHE A 21 1.82 35.58 6.84
N ILE A 22 0.58 35.80 7.24
CA ILE A 22 -0.52 34.84 6.98
C ILE A 22 -0.76 34.68 5.48
N LEU A 23 -0.84 35.77 4.71
CA LEU A 23 -1.06 35.70 3.26
C LEU A 23 0.09 34.99 2.55
N SER A 24 1.32 35.12 3.02
CA SER A 24 2.47 34.38 2.47
C SER A 24 2.35 32.88 2.69
N TYR A 25 1.80 32.45 3.83
CA TYR A 25 1.52 31.04 4.13
C TYR A 25 0.40 30.49 3.26
N VAL A 26 -0.70 31.22 3.16
CA VAL A 26 -1.84 30.86 2.29
C VAL A 26 -1.37 30.72 0.84
N TYR A 27 -0.58 31.68 0.36
CA TYR A 27 -0.02 31.62 -0.99
C TYR A 27 0.83 30.35 -1.19
N LYS A 28 1.70 30.00 -0.23
CA LYS A 28 2.52 28.79 -0.31
C LYS A 28 1.68 27.52 -0.37
N VAL A 29 0.64 27.43 0.44
CA VAL A 29 -0.24 26.26 0.48
C VAL A 29 -1.06 26.13 -0.81
N MET A 30 -1.49 27.25 -1.40
CA MET A 30 -2.34 27.23 -2.61
C MET A 30 -1.58 27.02 -3.92
N PHE A 31 -0.31 27.47 -3.99
CA PHE A 31 0.41 27.53 -5.26
C PHE A 31 1.69 26.67 -5.33
N LEU A 32 2.15 26.11 -4.23
CA LEU A 32 3.33 25.24 -4.26
C LEU A 32 2.90 23.77 -4.35
N PRO A 33 3.30 23.02 -5.39
CA PRO A 33 2.94 21.61 -5.60
C PRO A 33 3.28 20.67 -4.45
N GLN A 34 4.27 21.03 -3.65
CA GLN A 34 4.68 20.23 -2.47
C GLN A 34 3.65 20.26 -1.32
N TYR A 35 2.66 21.16 -1.37
CA TYR A 35 1.54 21.26 -0.44
C TYR A 35 0.21 20.90 -1.10
N ASP A 36 0.28 20.34 -2.30
CA ASP A 36 -0.89 19.85 -3.01
C ASP A 36 -1.43 18.62 -2.28
N HIS A 37 -2.34 18.86 -1.38
CA HIS A 37 -3.10 17.81 -0.73
C HIS A 37 -4.20 17.42 -1.72
N HIS A 38 -3.98 16.30 -2.41
CA HIS A 38 -5.03 15.67 -3.20
C HIS A 38 -6.31 15.65 -2.38
N LEU A 39 -7.38 16.18 -2.97
CA LEU A 39 -8.68 16.20 -2.32
C LEU A 39 -9.06 14.79 -1.90
N VAL A 40 -9.10 14.57 -0.60
CA VAL A 40 -9.37 13.29 0.09
C VAL A 40 -10.61 12.58 -0.47
N SER A 41 -11.53 13.29 -1.13
CA SER A 41 -12.77 12.71 -1.64
C SER A 41 -12.62 11.86 -2.91
N GLU A 42 -11.73 12.21 -3.86
CA GLU A 42 -11.57 11.40 -5.09
C GLU A 42 -10.71 10.16 -4.85
N GLU A 43 -9.68 10.26 -4.02
CA GLU A 43 -8.90 9.11 -3.57
C GLU A 43 -9.74 8.18 -2.70
N TYR A 44 -10.55 8.71 -1.80
CA TYR A 44 -11.41 7.92 -0.92
C TYR A 44 -12.41 7.05 -1.70
N TYR A 45 -13.03 7.59 -2.76
CA TYR A 45 -13.93 6.79 -3.62
C TYR A 45 -13.19 5.70 -4.39
N LYS A 46 -11.98 5.98 -4.86
CA LYS A 46 -11.15 4.97 -5.52
C LYS A 46 -10.70 3.89 -4.55
N ASP A 47 -10.31 4.29 -3.34
CA ASP A 47 -9.89 3.37 -2.28
C ASP A 47 -11.06 2.51 -1.80
N GLU A 48 -12.26 3.08 -1.68
CA GLU A 48 -13.47 2.33 -1.32
C GLU A 48 -13.85 1.31 -2.39
N LEU A 49 -13.80 1.68 -3.67
CA LEU A 49 -14.04 0.77 -4.78
C LEU A 49 -12.99 -0.35 -4.85
N ASN A 50 -11.72 -0.01 -4.63
CA ASN A 50 -10.63 -0.99 -4.58
C ASN A 50 -10.80 -1.94 -3.39
N TYR A 51 -11.18 -1.39 -2.23
CA TYR A 51 -11.43 -2.18 -1.02
C TYR A 51 -12.60 -3.16 -1.21
N GLN A 52 -13.71 -2.72 -1.81
CA GLN A 52 -14.84 -3.60 -2.12
C GLN A 52 -14.43 -4.71 -3.10
N LYS A 53 -13.66 -4.36 -4.12
CA LYS A 53 -13.11 -5.33 -5.07
C LYS A 53 -12.22 -6.37 -4.39
N GLU A 54 -11.34 -5.93 -3.49
CA GLU A 54 -10.48 -6.85 -2.72
C GLU A 54 -11.29 -7.81 -1.85
N ILE A 55 -12.36 -7.33 -1.20
CA ILE A 55 -13.28 -8.17 -0.41
C ILE A 55 -13.94 -9.22 -1.30
N ASP A 56 -14.42 -8.83 -2.47
CA ASP A 56 -15.08 -9.74 -3.40
C ASP A 56 -14.11 -10.81 -3.94
N GLU A 57 -12.87 -10.44 -4.23
CA GLU A 57 -11.82 -11.34 -4.69
C GLU A 57 -11.36 -12.30 -3.58
N GLU A 58 -11.28 -11.83 -2.33
CA GLU A 58 -10.97 -12.65 -1.15
C GLU A 58 -12.10 -13.65 -0.87
N ASN A 59 -13.36 -13.21 -0.94
CA ASN A 59 -14.52 -14.08 -0.77
C ASN A 59 -14.59 -15.17 -1.85
N LYS A 60 -14.25 -14.84 -3.11
CA LYS A 60 -14.14 -15.86 -4.17
C LYS A 60 -13.07 -16.90 -3.84
N GLY A 61 -11.92 -16.49 -3.29
CA GLY A 61 -10.86 -17.40 -2.85
C GLY A 61 -11.32 -18.33 -1.71
N ILE A 62 -12.07 -17.79 -0.74
CA ILE A 62 -12.61 -18.54 0.39
C ILE A 62 -13.67 -19.54 -0.07
N ALA A 63 -14.44 -19.23 -1.12
CA ALA A 63 -15.48 -20.10 -1.65
C ALA A 63 -14.95 -21.31 -2.44
N LEU A 64 -13.65 -21.34 -2.75
CA LEU A 64 -13.02 -22.50 -3.40
C LEU A 64 -12.98 -23.70 -2.44
N LYS A 65 -12.97 -24.90 -2.99
CA LYS A 65 -12.82 -26.14 -2.19
C LYS A 65 -11.51 -26.21 -1.42
N GLU A 66 -10.46 -25.70 -2.05
CA GLU A 66 -9.15 -25.51 -1.46
C GLU A 66 -8.70 -24.09 -1.70
N ASN A 67 -8.19 -23.41 -0.67
CA ASN A 67 -7.59 -22.09 -0.80
C ASN A 67 -6.06 -22.22 -0.77
N ILE A 68 -5.35 -21.13 -1.04
CA ILE A 68 -3.90 -21.06 -0.89
C ILE A 68 -3.53 -21.42 0.55
N LYS A 69 -2.44 -22.17 0.69
CA LYS A 69 -1.81 -22.51 1.98
C LYS A 69 -0.35 -22.15 1.95
N ILE A 70 0.11 -21.47 2.99
CA ILE A 70 1.52 -21.15 3.17
C ILE A 70 2.07 -22.03 4.28
N SER A 71 3.14 -22.76 3.99
CA SER A 71 3.86 -23.60 4.96
C SER A 71 5.32 -23.19 5.04
N LYS A 72 5.89 -23.27 6.25
CA LYS A 72 7.31 -23.04 6.48
C LYS A 72 8.06 -24.35 6.40
N ASP A 73 9.02 -24.39 5.49
CA ASP A 73 9.90 -25.52 5.27
C ASP A 73 11.37 -25.13 5.57
N PRO A 74 12.29 -26.09 5.75
CA PRO A 74 13.70 -25.79 5.97
C PRO A 74 14.39 -25.04 4.81
N LEU A 75 13.77 -25.04 3.63
CA LEU A 75 14.27 -24.37 2.42
C LEU A 75 13.68 -22.97 2.24
N GLY A 76 12.65 -22.59 3.03
CA GLY A 76 11.96 -21.30 2.93
C GLY A 76 10.46 -21.40 3.18
N LEU A 77 9.67 -20.68 2.39
CA LEU A 77 8.21 -20.73 2.44
C LEU A 77 7.65 -21.41 1.18
N THR A 78 6.86 -22.44 1.39
CA THR A 78 6.15 -23.13 0.32
C THR A 78 4.71 -22.65 0.27
N ILE A 79 4.32 -22.10 -0.88
CA ILE A 79 2.96 -21.65 -1.18
C ILE A 79 2.30 -22.72 -2.03
N SER A 80 1.21 -23.30 -1.54
CA SER A 80 0.42 -24.31 -2.26
C SER A 80 -0.84 -23.66 -2.84
N PHE A 81 -1.01 -23.80 -4.14
CA PHE A 81 -2.18 -23.33 -4.88
C PHE A 81 -3.23 -24.44 -4.98
N PRO A 82 -4.52 -24.09 -5.18
CA PRO A 82 -5.59 -25.07 -5.32
C PRO A 82 -5.31 -26.12 -6.41
N SER A 83 -5.51 -27.38 -6.10
CA SER A 83 -5.24 -28.49 -7.02
C SER A 83 -6.26 -28.63 -8.16
N GLU A 84 -7.40 -27.92 -8.07
CA GLU A 84 -8.45 -27.90 -9.09
C GLU A 84 -8.08 -27.12 -10.36
N PHE A 85 -7.02 -26.31 -10.31
CA PHE A 85 -6.55 -25.51 -11.43
C PHE A 85 -5.23 -26.02 -11.98
N GLU A 86 -5.08 -25.92 -13.31
CA GLU A 86 -3.83 -26.23 -13.98
C GLU A 86 -2.75 -25.19 -13.64
N PRO A 87 -1.58 -25.58 -13.09
CA PRO A 87 -0.54 -24.62 -12.67
C PRO A 87 -0.13 -23.63 -13.74
N SER A 88 -0.05 -24.08 -15.00
CA SER A 88 0.34 -23.26 -16.14
C SER A 88 -0.65 -22.11 -16.45
N THR A 89 -1.91 -22.22 -16.01
CA THR A 89 -2.95 -21.22 -16.24
C THR A 89 -3.03 -20.17 -15.13
N ILE A 90 -2.38 -20.41 -14.00
CA ILE A 90 -2.38 -19.51 -12.86
C ILE A 90 -1.31 -18.44 -13.09
N THR A 91 -1.75 -17.19 -13.10
CA THR A 91 -0.88 -16.01 -13.22
C THR A 91 -1.21 -15.02 -12.10
N GLY A 92 -0.29 -14.10 -11.81
CA GLY A 92 -0.54 -13.09 -10.78
C GLY A 92 0.73 -12.61 -10.10
N LEU A 93 0.58 -12.13 -8.87
CA LEU A 93 1.64 -11.50 -8.10
C LEU A 93 1.58 -11.94 -6.63
N ILE A 94 2.70 -12.33 -6.09
CA ILE A 94 2.88 -12.56 -4.66
C ILE A 94 3.65 -11.37 -4.11
N SER A 95 3.05 -10.64 -3.19
CA SER A 95 3.65 -9.46 -2.55
C SER A 95 3.93 -9.74 -1.08
N PHE A 96 5.15 -9.48 -0.67
CA PHE A 96 5.60 -9.54 0.72
C PHE A 96 5.84 -8.12 1.20
N MET A 97 5.09 -7.70 2.21
CA MET A 97 5.15 -6.37 2.78
C MET A 97 5.53 -6.43 4.26
N ARG A 98 6.32 -5.47 4.70
CA ARG A 98 6.78 -5.39 6.08
C ARG A 98 6.44 -4.05 6.68
N LEU A 99 5.53 -4.02 7.64
CA LEU A 99 5.10 -2.80 8.35
C LEU A 99 6.25 -2.03 9.02
N SER A 100 7.37 -2.71 9.35
CA SER A 100 8.51 -2.09 10.03
C SER A 100 9.55 -1.49 9.07
N ASN A 101 9.55 -1.86 7.79
CA ASN A 101 10.54 -1.39 6.82
C ASN A 101 10.10 -1.71 5.38
N ASP A 102 9.55 -0.75 4.71
CA ASP A 102 9.09 -0.80 3.32
C ASP A 102 10.20 -1.02 2.29
N LYS A 103 11.46 -0.72 2.66
CA LYS A 103 12.62 -0.86 1.75
C LYS A 103 12.97 -2.30 1.41
N ILE A 104 12.44 -3.26 2.17
CA ILE A 104 12.68 -4.68 1.92
C ILE A 104 11.43 -5.39 1.41
N ASP A 105 10.38 -4.64 1.10
CA ASP A 105 9.20 -5.16 0.43
C ASP A 105 9.57 -5.64 -0.97
N PHE A 106 9.02 -6.76 -1.36
CA PHE A 106 9.26 -7.31 -2.69
C PHE A 106 8.01 -8.00 -3.23
N SER A 107 7.95 -8.11 -4.56
CA SER A 107 6.88 -8.81 -5.25
C SER A 107 7.44 -9.76 -6.30
N ILE A 108 6.83 -10.94 -6.40
CA ILE A 108 7.27 -12.00 -7.31
C ILE A 108 6.09 -12.35 -8.23
N PRO A 109 6.29 -12.33 -9.56
CA PRO A 109 5.27 -12.79 -10.48
C PRO A 109 5.08 -14.31 -10.36
N ILE A 110 3.82 -14.75 -10.36
CA ILE A 110 3.46 -16.16 -10.29
C ILE A 110 3.78 -16.82 -11.63
N LYS A 111 4.68 -17.80 -11.60
CA LYS A 111 5.00 -18.70 -12.72
C LYS A 111 5.12 -20.10 -12.16
N LEU A 112 4.09 -20.91 -12.33
CA LEU A 112 4.00 -22.23 -11.73
C LEU A 112 4.35 -23.32 -12.76
N SER A 113 5.20 -24.27 -12.33
CA SER A 113 5.42 -25.54 -13.01
C SER A 113 4.71 -26.69 -12.28
N SER A 114 4.34 -26.48 -11.01
CA SER A 114 3.57 -27.38 -10.15
C SER A 114 2.62 -26.56 -9.29
N ASN A 115 1.69 -27.19 -8.59
CA ASN A 115 0.76 -26.48 -7.68
C ASN A 115 1.44 -25.87 -6.45
N THR A 116 2.77 -25.89 -6.39
CA THR A 116 3.55 -25.34 -5.29
C THR A 116 4.59 -24.36 -5.80
N TYR A 117 4.79 -23.27 -5.06
CA TYR A 117 5.81 -22.26 -5.31
C TYR A 117 6.70 -22.14 -4.07
N LEU A 118 8.00 -22.34 -4.23
CA LEU A 118 8.98 -22.18 -3.15
C LEU A 118 9.60 -20.79 -3.20
N ILE A 119 9.55 -20.09 -2.07
CA ILE A 119 10.28 -18.86 -1.83
C ILE A 119 11.49 -19.19 -0.98
N GLU A 120 12.67 -18.99 -1.54
CA GLU A 120 13.92 -19.34 -0.88
C GLU A 120 14.18 -18.54 0.41
N ASP A 121 14.69 -19.19 1.44
CA ASP A 121 15.08 -18.59 2.72
C ASP A 121 15.98 -17.35 2.58
N LYS A 122 16.82 -17.31 1.55
CA LYS A 122 17.75 -16.20 1.29
C LYS A 122 17.10 -14.86 1.06
N ILE A 123 15.83 -14.85 0.61
CA ILE A 123 15.07 -13.62 0.28
C ILE A 123 14.32 -13.15 1.53
N LEU A 124 14.06 -14.04 2.47
CA LEU A 124 13.23 -13.79 3.63
C LEU A 124 14.07 -13.39 4.84
N VAL A 125 13.77 -12.24 5.42
CA VAL A 125 14.37 -11.76 6.67
C VAL A 125 13.46 -12.15 7.82
N GLN A 126 14.03 -12.63 8.93
CA GLN A 126 13.27 -12.97 10.13
C GLN A 126 12.38 -11.83 10.61
N GLY A 127 11.14 -12.14 10.98
CA GLY A 127 10.16 -11.21 11.51
C GLY A 127 8.79 -11.36 10.86
N ARG A 128 7.92 -10.39 11.14
CA ARG A 128 6.53 -10.40 10.68
C ARG A 128 6.43 -9.90 9.25
N TRP A 129 5.69 -10.63 8.44
CA TRP A 129 5.38 -10.31 7.06
C TRP A 129 3.87 -10.33 6.83
N ASP A 130 3.40 -9.36 6.08
CA ASP A 130 2.05 -9.34 5.50
C ASP A 130 2.19 -9.82 4.05
N VAL A 131 1.62 -10.98 3.76
CA VAL A 131 1.67 -11.60 2.42
C VAL A 131 0.35 -11.37 1.73
N LYS A 132 0.41 -10.85 0.50
CA LYS A 132 -0.73 -10.63 -0.37
C LYS A 132 -0.48 -11.38 -1.67
N ILE A 133 -1.38 -12.29 -2.03
CA ILE A 133 -1.31 -13.08 -3.26
C ILE A 133 -2.53 -12.75 -4.11
N GLU A 134 -2.30 -12.04 -5.19
CA GLU A 134 -3.30 -11.78 -6.24
C GLU A 134 -3.07 -12.75 -7.38
N TRP A 135 -4.05 -13.56 -7.70
CA TRP A 135 -3.91 -14.55 -8.73
C TRP A 135 -5.15 -14.65 -9.63
N VAL A 136 -4.89 -14.94 -10.89
CA VAL A 136 -5.91 -14.99 -11.94
C VAL A 136 -5.87 -16.36 -12.59
N VAL A 137 -7.03 -16.96 -12.73
CA VAL A 137 -7.24 -18.20 -13.47
C VAL A 137 -8.60 -18.17 -14.17
N ASN A 138 -8.66 -18.62 -15.41
CA ASN A 138 -9.88 -18.64 -16.22
C ASN A 138 -10.64 -17.30 -16.24
N GLY A 139 -9.92 -16.16 -16.19
CA GLY A 139 -10.51 -14.82 -16.20
C GLY A 139 -11.10 -14.36 -14.87
N ASN A 140 -11.00 -15.15 -13.81
CA ASN A 140 -11.40 -14.77 -12.46
C ASN A 140 -10.17 -14.35 -11.65
N THR A 141 -10.27 -13.23 -10.93
CA THR A 141 -9.26 -12.77 -9.98
C THR A 141 -9.64 -13.21 -8.58
N TYR A 142 -8.66 -13.69 -7.86
CA TYR A 142 -8.74 -14.14 -6.48
C TYR A 142 -7.68 -13.43 -5.65
N LEU A 143 -7.98 -13.22 -4.38
CA LEU A 143 -7.09 -12.59 -3.44
C LEU A 143 -6.93 -13.46 -2.18
N TYR A 144 -5.67 -13.64 -1.75
CA TYR A 144 -5.36 -14.28 -0.48
C TYR A 144 -4.43 -13.39 0.32
N LYS A 145 -4.76 -13.20 1.60
CA LYS A 145 -3.97 -12.39 2.53
C LYS A 145 -3.65 -13.20 3.78
N GLU A 146 -2.40 -13.21 4.19
CA GLU A 146 -1.97 -13.86 5.42
C GLU A 146 -0.88 -13.05 6.12
N LYS A 147 -0.94 -13.02 7.45
CA LYS A 147 0.10 -12.45 8.31
C LYS A 147 0.89 -13.58 8.94
N LEU A 148 2.14 -13.69 8.56
CA LEU A 148 3.02 -14.74 9.05
C LEU A 148 4.25 -14.16 9.76
N THR A 149 4.88 -14.98 10.59
CA THR A 149 6.17 -14.70 11.20
C THR A 149 7.18 -15.73 10.67
N TYR A 150 8.19 -15.19 10.00
CA TYR A 150 9.27 -15.99 9.44
C TYR A 150 10.44 -16.13 10.40
#